data_d2ed2758515072b5a5a870ef3a8b7710
#
_entry.id   d2ed2758515072b5a5a870ef3a8b7710
#
_cell.length_a   1.000
_cell.length_b   1.000
_cell.length_c   1.000
_cell.angle_alpha   90.00
_cell.angle_beta   90.00
_cell.angle_gamma   90.00
#
_symmetry.space_group_name_H-M   'P 1'
#
loop_
_entity.id
_entity.type
_entity.pdbx_description
1 polymer ?
#
loop_
_entity_poly.entity_id
_entity_poly.type
_entity_poly.pdbx_seq_one_letter_code
_entity_poly.pdbx_strand_id
1 'polypeptide(L)'
;MSDKLKRLTGKNPKDFEPVASHLINNADIELFAELVSQEDFLFDFVKQNVASRLNNACDESNYLNLIGFLKYYSPSYEDFIVSNLVKYANEDLTDKMLELFASGTDDEKTYCAKFFSYIQDPLAIEFLKDNAYSQNPVLSSNCASALAVFGDKTSLDEAIEKLKSDDEFEKLDAVRFLVSYGDKDSVSEIIKVMKHSSLAENMAGEVVYLMDLYSLIKDNMQDGLFVLNSIINGLGEILSLAQVFDFQLYDVFAYLLKGNISSEIAVVLLNAKEKFGVITENDEYLFDETNDVKREVQEIKTLLDSVNKDNLISFVSKELREDSLFVFTALDFSNDTVIIRNMLAGSNQTVILKALEVLKRIDTVTQQDKEIALNSVSDENIKSIIRAI
;
A
#
# COMPACT_ATOMS: atom_id res chain seq x y z
N MET A 1 7.53 30.41 19.81
CA MET A 1 7.63 30.46 18.33
C MET A 1 8.42 31.71 17.93
N SER A 2 9.58 31.51 17.32
CA SER A 2 10.46 32.60 16.91
C SER A 2 9.82 33.47 15.84
N ASP A 3 10.30 34.73 15.69
CA ASP A 3 9.80 35.61 14.63
C ASP A 3 10.13 35.07 13.22
N LYS A 4 11.14 34.21 13.09
CA LYS A 4 11.48 33.50 11.85
C LYS A 4 10.39 32.49 11.51
N LEU A 5 9.94 31.66 12.46
CA LEU A 5 8.85 30.70 12.25
C LEU A 5 7.52 31.40 12.00
N LYS A 6 7.22 32.52 12.66
CA LYS A 6 6.01 33.32 12.37
C LYS A 6 5.96 33.83 10.92
N ARG A 7 7.10 34.13 10.30
CA ARG A 7 7.17 34.51 8.88
C ARG A 7 6.87 33.34 7.94
N LEU A 8 7.23 32.11 8.34
CA LEU A 8 6.94 30.90 7.55
C LEU A 8 5.45 30.57 7.52
N THR A 9 4.69 30.91 8.57
CA THR A 9 3.21 30.79 8.56
C THR A 9 2.51 31.75 7.61
N GLY A 10 3.22 32.75 7.08
CA GLY A 10 2.72 33.73 6.13
C GLY A 10 2.41 33.23 4.71
N LYS A 11 2.66 31.95 4.41
CA LYS A 11 2.26 31.27 3.15
C LYS A 11 2.95 31.72 1.87
N ASN A 12 4.07 32.42 1.91
CA ASN A 12 4.80 32.75 0.69
C ASN A 12 5.89 31.70 0.44
N PRO A 13 5.82 30.88 -0.66
CA PRO A 13 6.85 29.92 -1.01
C PRO A 13 8.28 30.50 -1.09
N LYS A 14 8.41 31.80 -1.37
CA LYS A 14 9.71 32.49 -1.40
C LYS A 14 10.38 32.62 -0.02
N ASP A 15 9.63 32.39 1.05
CA ASP A 15 10.18 32.51 2.41
C ASP A 15 10.88 31.22 2.89
N PHE A 16 10.61 30.08 2.22
CA PHE A 16 11.16 28.77 2.63
C PHE A 16 12.63 28.60 2.26
N GLU A 17 13.04 29.05 1.09
CA GLU A 17 14.43 28.93 0.62
C GLU A 17 15.44 29.74 1.49
N PRO A 18 15.15 30.99 1.86
CA PRO A 18 15.99 31.72 2.82
C PRO A 18 16.12 31.02 4.18
N VAL A 19 15.08 30.34 4.65
CA VAL A 19 15.11 29.58 5.92
C VAL A 19 15.96 28.34 5.79
N ALA A 20 15.81 27.53 4.72
CA ALA A 20 16.65 26.36 4.47
C ALA A 20 18.13 26.75 4.35
N SER A 21 18.43 27.80 3.59
CA SER A 21 19.78 28.35 3.48
C SER A 21 20.34 28.89 4.80
N HIS A 22 19.50 29.51 5.63
CA HIS A 22 19.93 29.98 6.94
C HIS A 22 20.25 28.81 7.88
N LEU A 23 19.39 27.79 7.93
CA LEU A 23 19.58 26.58 8.74
C LEU A 23 20.93 25.94 8.46
N ILE A 24 21.20 25.62 7.19
CA ILE A 24 22.40 24.88 6.83
C ILE A 24 23.67 25.75 6.94
N ASN A 25 23.66 27.00 6.48
CA ASN A 25 24.84 27.85 6.48
C ASN A 25 25.28 28.33 7.86
N ASN A 26 24.35 28.39 8.82
CA ASN A 26 24.63 28.84 10.18
C ASN A 26 24.59 27.71 11.21
N ALA A 27 24.35 26.47 10.78
CA ALA A 27 24.13 25.35 11.69
C ALA A 27 23.11 25.70 12.81
N ASP A 28 21.99 26.34 12.46
CA ASP A 28 21.02 26.88 13.43
C ASP A 28 20.17 25.76 14.02
N ILE A 29 20.78 25.00 14.93
CA ILE A 29 20.17 23.81 15.58
C ILE A 29 18.95 24.23 16.40
N GLU A 30 18.93 25.41 17.02
CA GLU A 30 17.80 25.89 17.82
C GLU A 30 16.58 26.14 16.95
N LEU A 31 16.76 26.77 15.79
CA LEU A 31 15.68 26.96 14.82
C LEU A 31 15.20 25.63 14.23
N PHE A 32 16.11 24.69 13.99
CA PHE A 32 15.74 23.35 13.52
C PHE A 32 14.92 22.60 14.56
N ALA A 33 15.34 22.60 15.84
CA ALA A 33 14.59 22.00 16.94
C ALA A 33 13.19 22.63 17.08
N GLU A 34 13.08 23.95 16.93
CA GLU A 34 11.80 24.65 16.96
C GLU A 34 10.89 24.23 15.79
N LEU A 35 11.44 24.03 14.56
CA LEU A 35 10.70 23.53 13.41
C LEU A 35 10.18 22.11 13.62
N VAL A 36 11.04 21.21 14.11
CA VAL A 36 10.69 19.81 14.33
C VAL A 36 9.63 19.65 15.41
N SER A 37 9.70 20.44 16.47
CA SER A 37 8.78 20.37 17.63
C SER A 37 7.35 20.87 17.37
N GLN A 38 7.06 21.44 16.19
CA GLN A 38 5.70 21.89 15.88
C GLN A 38 4.83 20.69 15.46
N GLU A 39 3.73 20.46 16.18
CA GLU A 39 2.80 19.34 15.93
C GLU A 39 1.55 19.76 15.11
N ASP A 40 1.42 21.04 14.75
CA ASP A 40 0.27 21.53 13.98
C ASP A 40 0.34 21.04 12.52
N PHE A 41 -0.73 20.42 12.03
CA PHE A 41 -0.87 19.93 10.66
C PHE A 41 -0.51 20.98 9.59
N LEU A 42 -0.85 22.26 9.83
CA LEU A 42 -0.43 23.34 8.93
C LEU A 42 1.09 23.52 8.89
N PHE A 43 1.79 23.07 9.91
CA PHE A 43 3.26 23.09 9.97
C PHE A 43 3.93 21.95 9.19
N ASP A 44 3.26 20.85 8.95
CA ASP A 44 3.81 19.76 8.13
C ASP A 44 4.11 20.22 6.71
N PHE A 45 3.23 21.04 6.14
CA PHE A 45 3.50 21.71 4.85
C PHE A 45 4.75 22.60 4.91
N VAL A 46 4.96 23.33 5.99
CA VAL A 46 6.16 24.16 6.18
C VAL A 46 7.41 23.29 6.32
N LYS A 47 7.35 22.22 7.13
CA LYS A 47 8.46 21.27 7.31
C LYS A 47 8.88 20.67 5.98
N GLN A 48 7.95 20.10 5.22
CA GLN A 48 8.21 19.50 3.92
C GLN A 48 8.82 20.50 2.91
N ASN A 49 8.29 21.73 2.87
CA ASN A 49 8.80 22.77 1.96
C ASN A 49 10.18 23.29 2.35
N VAL A 50 10.51 23.37 3.63
CA VAL A 50 11.87 23.71 4.08
C VAL A 50 12.83 22.53 3.80
N ALA A 51 12.41 21.29 4.12
CA ALA A 51 13.19 20.09 3.88
C ALA A 51 13.58 19.94 2.41
N SER A 52 12.62 20.05 1.48
CA SER A 52 12.89 19.95 0.04
C SER A 52 13.90 20.98 -0.49
N ARG A 53 14.02 22.14 0.17
CA ARG A 53 14.96 23.20 -0.21
C ARG A 53 16.32 23.05 0.44
N LEU A 54 16.46 22.22 1.46
CA LEU A 54 17.80 21.90 2.03
C LEU A 54 18.72 21.28 0.99
N ASN A 55 18.19 20.46 0.06
CA ASN A 55 18.97 19.89 -1.05
C ASN A 55 19.66 20.96 -1.91
N ASN A 56 18.99 22.07 -2.16
CA ASN A 56 19.53 23.17 -2.97
C ASN A 56 20.50 24.05 -2.18
N ALA A 57 20.34 24.09 -0.85
CA ALA A 57 21.16 24.92 0.04
C ALA A 57 22.40 24.16 0.57
N CYS A 58 22.43 22.83 0.43
CA CYS A 58 23.53 21.98 0.91
C CYS A 58 24.58 21.78 -0.18
N ASP A 59 25.84 22.03 0.17
CA ASP A 59 27.00 21.83 -0.71
C ASP A 59 28.22 21.30 0.07
N GLU A 60 29.37 21.12 -0.62
CA GLU A 60 30.59 20.62 -0.02
C GLU A 60 31.15 21.48 1.14
N SER A 61 30.75 22.75 1.23
CA SER A 61 31.29 23.67 2.26
C SER A 61 30.46 23.62 3.54
N ASN A 62 29.20 23.11 3.51
CA ASN A 62 28.30 23.22 4.63
C ASN A 62 27.60 21.92 5.05
N TYR A 63 27.75 20.80 4.30
CA TYR A 63 27.06 19.53 4.61
C TYR A 63 27.35 18.99 6.03
N LEU A 64 28.55 19.25 6.59
CA LEU A 64 28.88 18.82 7.95
C LEU A 64 28.01 19.48 9.01
N ASN A 65 27.35 20.62 8.70
CA ASN A 65 26.42 21.27 9.59
C ASN A 65 25.16 20.44 9.83
N LEU A 66 24.83 19.51 8.91
CA LEU A 66 23.70 18.57 9.07
C LEU A 66 23.87 17.64 10.27
N ILE A 67 25.11 17.35 10.68
CA ILE A 67 25.38 16.48 11.84
C ILE A 67 24.74 17.05 13.12
N GLY A 68 24.72 18.37 13.27
CA GLY A 68 24.06 19.01 14.41
C GLY A 68 22.55 18.79 14.45
N PHE A 69 21.91 18.56 13.31
CA PHE A 69 20.45 18.34 13.20
C PHE A 69 20.05 16.92 13.56
N LEU A 70 20.97 15.96 13.53
CA LEU A 70 20.70 14.56 13.89
C LEU A 70 20.16 14.41 15.33
N LYS A 71 20.36 15.42 16.20
CA LYS A 71 19.87 15.46 17.58
C LYS A 71 18.33 15.48 17.69
N TYR A 72 17.64 15.78 16.59
CA TYR A 72 16.19 15.91 16.56
C TYR A 72 15.64 15.13 15.36
N TYR A 73 15.09 13.95 15.62
CA TYR A 73 14.53 13.13 14.58
C TYR A 73 13.22 13.75 14.03
N SER A 74 13.09 13.73 12.72
CA SER A 74 11.86 14.09 12.04
C SER A 74 11.73 13.34 10.72
N PRO A 75 10.64 12.59 10.51
CA PRO A 75 10.39 11.88 9.24
C PRO A 75 10.44 12.82 8.02
N SER A 76 9.95 14.06 8.18
CA SER A 76 9.97 15.06 7.10
C SER A 76 11.37 15.49 6.64
N TYR A 77 12.38 15.30 7.48
CA TYR A 77 13.78 15.72 7.19
C TYR A 77 14.74 14.55 7.00
N GLU A 78 14.35 13.34 7.38
CA GLU A 78 15.23 12.17 7.37
C GLU A 78 15.90 11.97 6.02
N ASP A 79 15.13 11.81 4.97
CA ASP A 79 15.68 11.53 3.63
C ASP A 79 16.55 12.67 3.10
N PHE A 80 16.21 13.94 3.39
CA PHE A 80 17.00 15.09 2.93
C PHE A 80 18.31 15.20 3.67
N ILE A 81 18.32 14.97 4.97
CA ILE A 81 19.56 15.00 5.76
C ILE A 81 20.45 13.83 5.36
N VAL A 82 19.93 12.61 5.35
CA VAL A 82 20.69 11.41 5.08
C VAL A 82 21.21 11.40 3.63
N SER A 83 20.39 11.73 2.63
CA SER A 83 20.83 11.76 1.24
C SER A 83 22.00 12.76 0.99
N ASN A 84 21.98 13.91 1.66
CA ASN A 84 23.06 14.85 1.56
C ASN A 84 24.33 14.38 2.30
N LEU A 85 24.21 13.76 3.46
CA LEU A 85 25.36 13.14 4.14
C LEU A 85 25.95 12.00 3.30
N VAL A 86 25.12 11.15 2.71
CA VAL A 86 25.55 10.07 1.80
C VAL A 86 26.26 10.62 0.56
N LYS A 87 25.72 11.68 -0.04
CA LYS A 87 26.31 12.32 -1.24
C LYS A 87 27.73 12.79 -1.02
N TYR A 88 28.05 13.27 0.18
CA TYR A 88 29.36 13.78 0.55
C TYR A 88 30.12 12.82 1.48
N ALA A 89 29.72 11.56 1.56
CA ALA A 89 30.35 10.57 2.42
C ALA A 89 31.81 10.37 2.07
N ASN A 90 32.64 10.35 3.10
CA ASN A 90 34.07 10.05 3.06
C ASN A 90 34.45 9.33 4.37
N GLU A 91 35.66 8.87 4.50
CA GLU A 91 36.17 8.11 5.66
C GLU A 91 35.92 8.88 6.98
N ASP A 92 36.28 10.17 7.05
CA ASP A 92 36.11 11.00 8.24
C ASP A 92 34.64 11.15 8.67
N LEU A 93 33.72 11.31 7.71
CA LEU A 93 32.30 11.39 7.99
C LEU A 93 31.75 10.02 8.43
N THR A 94 32.18 8.95 7.77
CA THR A 94 31.74 7.58 8.12
C THR A 94 32.16 7.22 9.53
N ASP A 95 33.42 7.50 9.91
CA ASP A 95 33.93 7.30 11.27
C ASP A 95 33.11 8.11 12.29
N LYS A 96 32.79 9.36 11.99
CA LYS A 96 31.98 10.20 12.86
C LYS A 96 30.56 9.69 13.00
N MET A 97 29.95 9.14 11.95
CA MET A 97 28.63 8.50 12.01
C MET A 97 28.67 7.21 12.84
N LEU A 98 29.75 6.42 12.78
CA LEU A 98 29.95 5.27 13.66
C LEU A 98 30.08 5.68 15.14
N GLU A 99 30.82 6.75 15.45
CA GLU A 99 30.92 7.29 16.82
C GLU A 99 29.54 7.73 17.35
N LEU A 100 28.74 8.41 16.53
CA LEU A 100 27.37 8.81 16.88
C LEU A 100 26.46 7.59 17.06
N PHE A 101 26.60 6.58 16.23
CA PHE A 101 25.82 5.36 16.36
C PHE A 101 26.14 4.62 17.67
N ALA A 102 27.41 4.59 18.07
CA ALA A 102 27.85 3.95 19.30
C ALA A 102 27.37 4.67 20.56
N SER A 103 27.40 6.02 20.57
CA SER A 103 27.25 6.80 21.81
C SER A 103 26.18 7.89 21.78
N GLY A 104 25.52 8.09 20.64
CA GLY A 104 24.48 9.13 20.46
C GLY A 104 23.14 8.80 21.10
N THR A 105 22.23 9.75 21.01
CA THR A 105 20.83 9.60 21.37
C THR A 105 20.12 8.67 20.41
N ASP A 106 18.91 8.22 20.74
CA ASP A 106 18.08 7.40 19.83
C ASP A 106 17.80 8.13 18.51
N ASP A 107 17.57 9.44 18.53
CA ASP A 107 17.39 10.25 17.34
C ASP A 107 18.64 10.23 16.43
N GLU A 108 19.81 10.46 17.00
CA GLU A 108 21.09 10.39 16.28
C GLU A 108 21.34 9.00 15.70
N LYS A 109 21.08 7.96 16.48
CA LYS A 109 21.21 6.56 16.04
C LYS A 109 20.25 6.21 14.92
N THR A 110 19.02 6.75 14.93
CA THR A 110 18.03 6.55 13.88
C THR A 110 18.56 7.05 12.53
N TYR A 111 19.10 8.27 12.48
CA TYR A 111 19.74 8.78 11.27
C TYR A 111 20.98 7.98 10.86
N CYS A 112 21.79 7.51 11.82
CA CYS A 112 22.95 6.67 11.54
C CYS A 112 22.53 5.33 10.91
N ALA A 113 21.51 4.67 11.43
CA ALA A 113 21.01 3.44 10.85
C ALA A 113 20.57 3.64 9.39
N LYS A 114 19.84 4.71 9.10
CA LYS A 114 19.47 5.07 7.73
C LYS A 114 20.66 5.40 6.85
N PHE A 115 21.65 6.13 7.35
CA PHE A 115 22.89 6.43 6.64
C PHE A 115 23.66 5.16 6.24
N PHE A 116 23.81 4.21 7.18
CA PHE A 116 24.50 2.96 6.93
C PHE A 116 23.74 2.00 6.02
N SER A 117 22.42 2.14 5.88
CA SER A 117 21.68 1.40 4.86
C SER A 117 22.12 1.75 3.44
N TYR A 118 22.63 2.96 3.20
CA TYR A 118 23.18 3.38 1.90
C TYR A 118 24.68 3.13 1.76
N ILE A 119 25.48 3.43 2.80
CA ILE A 119 26.94 3.30 2.77
C ILE A 119 27.39 1.84 2.88
N GLN A 120 26.64 1.01 3.58
CA GLN A 120 26.89 -0.42 3.78
C GLN A 120 28.28 -0.72 4.36
N ASP A 121 28.76 0.10 5.31
CA ASP A 121 30.00 -0.18 6.02
C ASP A 121 29.83 -1.35 6.98
N PRO A 122 30.59 -2.46 6.84
CA PRO A 122 30.46 -3.63 7.71
C PRO A 122 30.66 -3.35 9.21
N LEU A 123 31.37 -2.29 9.58
CA LEU A 123 31.57 -1.88 10.97
C LEU A 123 30.25 -1.44 11.64
N ALA A 124 29.25 -1.05 10.87
CA ALA A 124 27.95 -0.67 11.40
C ALA A 124 27.10 -1.87 11.84
N ILE A 125 27.36 -3.10 11.36
CA ILE A 125 26.52 -4.28 11.57
C ILE A 125 26.26 -4.57 13.05
N GLU A 126 27.30 -4.52 13.88
CA GLU A 126 27.17 -4.79 15.33
C GLU A 126 26.26 -3.74 15.99
N PHE A 127 26.42 -2.45 15.65
CA PHE A 127 25.58 -1.39 16.18
C PHE A 127 24.12 -1.50 15.69
N LEU A 128 23.92 -1.92 14.45
CA LEU A 128 22.59 -2.20 13.90
C LEU A 128 21.91 -3.33 14.66
N LYS A 129 22.61 -4.45 14.94
CA LYS A 129 22.09 -5.58 15.70
C LYS A 129 21.74 -5.21 17.14
N ASP A 130 22.61 -4.43 17.80
CA ASP A 130 22.37 -4.00 19.18
C ASP A 130 21.13 -3.10 19.32
N ASN A 131 20.78 -2.35 18.27
CA ASN A 131 19.65 -1.42 18.28
C ASN A 131 18.42 -1.93 17.53
N ALA A 132 18.46 -3.08 16.86
CA ALA A 132 17.30 -3.69 16.17
C ALA A 132 16.15 -4.02 17.11
N TYR A 133 16.42 -4.24 18.40
CA TYR A 133 15.43 -4.49 19.45
C TYR A 133 15.27 -3.32 20.42
N SER A 134 15.59 -2.11 20.00
CA SER A 134 15.40 -0.89 20.79
C SER A 134 13.93 -0.70 21.19
N GLN A 135 13.70 -0.12 22.38
CA GLN A 135 12.37 0.30 22.81
C GLN A 135 11.83 1.49 22.00
N ASN A 136 12.69 2.19 21.26
CA ASN A 136 12.29 3.20 20.30
C ASN A 136 11.92 2.50 18.98
N PRO A 137 10.62 2.49 18.58
CA PRO A 137 10.16 1.74 17.42
C PRO A 137 10.74 2.25 16.09
N VAL A 138 11.04 3.55 16.01
CA VAL A 138 11.62 4.14 14.78
C VAL A 138 13.08 3.70 14.61
N LEU A 139 13.86 3.75 15.69
CA LEU A 139 15.25 3.27 15.69
C LEU A 139 15.30 1.76 15.37
N SER A 140 14.47 0.96 16.05
CA SER A 140 14.38 -0.47 15.81
C SER A 140 14.06 -0.79 14.34
N SER A 141 13.06 -0.12 13.77
CA SER A 141 12.65 -0.29 12.37
C SER A 141 13.76 0.09 11.39
N ASN A 142 14.44 1.23 11.60
CA ASN A 142 15.55 1.67 10.74
C ASN A 142 16.75 0.72 10.82
N CYS A 143 17.05 0.18 12.01
CA CYS A 143 18.12 -0.80 12.18
C CYS A 143 17.77 -2.13 11.47
N ALA A 144 16.54 -2.63 11.64
CA ALA A 144 16.07 -3.85 10.96
C ALA A 144 16.13 -3.69 9.44
N SER A 145 15.69 -2.54 8.94
CA SER A 145 15.75 -2.19 7.51
C SER A 145 17.18 -2.15 6.98
N ALA A 146 18.09 -1.52 7.72
CA ALA A 146 19.51 -1.48 7.34
C ALA A 146 20.13 -2.88 7.33
N LEU A 147 19.87 -3.71 8.34
CA LEU A 147 20.33 -5.11 8.41
C LEU A 147 19.86 -5.93 7.22
N ALA A 148 18.61 -5.76 6.79
CA ALA A 148 18.08 -6.42 5.60
C ALA A 148 18.86 -6.02 4.33
N VAL A 149 19.24 -4.74 4.18
CA VAL A 149 20.10 -4.27 3.09
C VAL A 149 21.51 -4.91 3.12
N PHE A 150 22.04 -5.19 4.33
CA PHE A 150 23.28 -5.95 4.48
C PHE A 150 23.14 -7.45 4.19
N GLY A 151 21.92 -7.92 3.90
CA GLY A 151 21.60 -9.33 3.65
C GLY A 151 21.41 -10.18 4.90
N ASP A 152 21.21 -9.56 6.06
CA ASP A 152 20.82 -10.27 7.29
C ASP A 152 19.36 -10.74 7.17
N LYS A 153 19.16 -12.06 7.17
CA LYS A 153 17.83 -12.65 6.99
C LYS A 153 16.97 -12.65 8.25
N THR A 154 17.55 -12.38 9.42
CA THR A 154 16.83 -12.45 10.70
C THR A 154 15.59 -11.57 10.69
N SER A 155 15.71 -10.32 10.25
CA SER A 155 14.59 -9.39 10.17
C SER A 155 13.54 -9.79 9.13
N LEU A 156 13.95 -10.44 8.03
CA LEU A 156 13.02 -10.99 7.04
C LEU A 156 12.24 -12.18 7.60
N ASP A 157 12.94 -13.10 8.29
CA ASP A 157 12.31 -14.26 8.95
C ASP A 157 11.32 -13.81 10.04
N GLU A 158 11.67 -12.79 10.83
CA GLU A 158 10.77 -12.17 11.81
C GLU A 158 9.55 -11.52 11.16
N ALA A 159 9.71 -10.83 10.03
CA ALA A 159 8.59 -10.26 9.29
C ALA A 159 7.65 -11.37 8.76
N ILE A 160 8.20 -12.49 8.26
CA ILE A 160 7.41 -13.65 7.85
C ILE A 160 6.63 -14.25 9.05
N GLU A 161 7.23 -14.32 10.24
CA GLU A 161 6.52 -14.76 11.44
C GLU A 161 5.41 -13.78 11.85
N LYS A 162 5.62 -12.46 11.73
CA LYS A 162 4.60 -11.44 12.01
C LYS A 162 3.41 -11.50 11.04
N LEU A 163 3.58 -12.05 9.83
CA LEU A 163 2.44 -12.34 8.95
C LEU A 163 1.41 -13.29 9.58
N LYS A 164 1.80 -14.06 10.61
CA LYS A 164 0.93 -15.01 11.33
C LYS A 164 0.26 -14.39 12.56
N SER A 165 0.52 -13.12 12.86
CA SER A 165 -0.10 -12.40 13.99
C SER A 165 -1.63 -12.36 13.88
N ASP A 166 -2.31 -12.26 15.04
CA ASP A 166 -3.76 -12.00 15.07
C ASP A 166 -4.08 -10.50 14.85
N ASP A 167 -3.07 -9.60 14.96
CA ASP A 167 -3.20 -8.17 14.73
C ASP A 167 -3.03 -7.86 13.23
N GLU A 168 -4.08 -7.32 12.62
CA GLU A 168 -4.11 -6.97 11.21
C GLU A 168 -3.12 -5.84 10.84
N PHE A 169 -2.88 -4.90 11.74
CA PHE A 169 -1.91 -3.83 11.51
C PHE A 169 -0.47 -4.34 11.58
N GLU A 170 -0.19 -5.26 12.51
CA GLU A 170 1.12 -5.91 12.58
C GLU A 170 1.41 -6.73 11.31
N LYS A 171 0.40 -7.41 10.75
CA LYS A 171 0.50 -8.08 9.44
C LYS A 171 0.80 -7.08 8.32
N LEU A 172 0.09 -5.94 8.27
CA LEU A 172 0.29 -4.93 7.24
C LEU A 172 1.69 -4.33 7.32
N ASP A 173 2.19 -4.05 8.52
CA ASP A 173 3.55 -3.54 8.71
C ASP A 173 4.61 -4.58 8.28
N ALA A 174 4.37 -5.87 8.56
CA ALA A 174 5.22 -6.96 8.06
C ALA A 174 5.21 -7.05 6.53
N VAL A 175 4.05 -6.87 5.89
CA VAL A 175 3.94 -6.80 4.41
C VAL A 175 4.77 -5.64 3.87
N ARG A 176 4.66 -4.45 4.42
CA ARG A 176 5.43 -3.27 4.01
C ARG A 176 6.94 -3.49 4.15
N PHE A 177 7.35 -4.12 5.24
CA PHE A 177 8.74 -4.48 5.44
C PHE A 177 9.23 -5.47 4.36
N LEU A 178 8.47 -6.54 4.10
CA LEU A 178 8.80 -7.52 3.08
C LEU A 178 8.78 -6.94 1.66
N VAL A 179 7.90 -5.99 1.37
CA VAL A 179 7.88 -5.28 0.08
C VAL A 179 9.14 -4.44 -0.11
N SER A 180 9.65 -3.84 0.95
CA SER A 180 10.83 -2.97 0.88
C SER A 180 12.16 -3.75 0.85
N TYR A 181 12.23 -4.90 1.51
CA TYR A 181 13.51 -5.60 1.78
C TYR A 181 13.49 -7.10 1.45
N GLY A 182 12.32 -7.66 1.18
CA GLY A 182 12.15 -9.06 0.81
C GLY A 182 12.47 -9.34 -0.66
N ASP A 183 12.14 -10.53 -1.07
CA ASP A 183 12.29 -11.01 -2.45
C ASP A 183 10.97 -11.52 -3.00
N LYS A 184 10.97 -11.98 -4.25
CA LYS A 184 9.77 -12.50 -4.91
C LYS A 184 9.19 -13.75 -4.23
N ASP A 185 9.97 -14.47 -3.42
CA ASP A 185 9.47 -15.65 -2.69
C ASP A 185 8.50 -15.22 -1.59
N SER A 186 8.67 -14.00 -1.02
CA SER A 186 7.77 -13.41 -0.04
C SER A 186 6.36 -13.14 -0.57
N VAL A 187 6.19 -12.94 -1.89
CA VAL A 187 4.89 -12.64 -2.53
C VAL A 187 3.86 -13.72 -2.22
N SER A 188 4.24 -15.00 -2.31
CA SER A 188 3.31 -16.10 -2.08
C SER A 188 2.82 -16.17 -0.63
N GLU A 189 3.67 -15.85 0.33
CA GLU A 189 3.31 -15.80 1.76
C GLU A 189 2.39 -14.61 2.06
N ILE A 190 2.69 -13.44 1.50
CA ILE A 190 1.83 -12.27 1.62
C ILE A 190 0.43 -12.57 1.08
N ILE A 191 0.31 -13.13 -0.13
CA ILE A 191 -1.00 -13.42 -0.75
C ILE A 191 -1.80 -14.43 0.08
N LYS A 192 -1.16 -15.43 0.68
CA LYS A 192 -1.83 -16.38 1.59
C LYS A 192 -2.47 -15.65 2.79
N VAL A 193 -1.76 -14.69 3.36
CA VAL A 193 -2.27 -13.89 4.47
C VAL A 193 -3.40 -12.96 4.03
N MET A 194 -3.23 -12.28 2.89
CA MET A 194 -4.24 -11.39 2.31
C MET A 194 -5.60 -12.07 2.16
N LYS A 195 -5.64 -13.34 1.75
CA LYS A 195 -6.88 -14.10 1.55
C LYS A 195 -7.75 -14.23 2.81
N HIS A 196 -7.19 -13.95 3.97
CA HIS A 196 -7.86 -14.05 5.27
C HIS A 196 -7.81 -12.76 6.09
N SER A 197 -7.29 -11.68 5.51
CA SER A 197 -7.11 -10.38 6.16
C SER A 197 -8.25 -9.41 5.83
N SER A 198 -8.65 -8.62 6.82
CA SER A 198 -9.57 -7.50 6.63
C SER A 198 -8.90 -6.28 5.96
N LEU A 199 -7.57 -6.30 5.82
CA LEU A 199 -6.77 -5.25 5.17
C LEU A 199 -6.21 -5.73 3.81
N ALA A 200 -6.90 -6.66 3.14
CA ALA A 200 -6.47 -7.22 1.87
C ALA A 200 -6.23 -6.16 0.78
N GLU A 201 -7.05 -5.11 0.72
CA GLU A 201 -6.92 -4.01 -0.23
C GLU A 201 -5.65 -3.19 0.01
N ASN A 202 -5.32 -2.91 1.28
CA ASN A 202 -4.08 -2.23 1.65
C ASN A 202 -2.86 -3.07 1.26
N MET A 203 -2.88 -4.36 1.60
CA MET A 203 -1.78 -5.28 1.29
C MET A 203 -1.61 -5.47 -0.23
N ALA A 204 -2.71 -5.47 -1.00
CA ALA A 204 -2.66 -5.59 -2.45
C ALA A 204 -1.93 -4.39 -3.09
N GLY A 205 -2.17 -3.18 -2.58
CA GLY A 205 -1.45 -1.99 -3.01
C GLY A 205 0.05 -2.06 -2.74
N GLU A 206 0.46 -2.71 -1.66
CA GLU A 206 1.88 -2.87 -1.31
C GLU A 206 2.56 -3.98 -2.15
N VAL A 207 1.93 -5.15 -2.28
CA VAL A 207 2.56 -6.32 -2.92
C VAL A 207 2.95 -6.11 -4.37
N VAL A 208 2.24 -5.24 -5.09
CA VAL A 208 2.54 -4.93 -6.50
C VAL A 208 3.85 -4.16 -6.70
N TYR A 209 4.40 -3.56 -5.65
CA TYR A 209 5.74 -2.95 -5.68
C TYR A 209 6.86 -4.01 -5.56
N LEU A 210 6.57 -5.16 -4.95
CA LEU A 210 7.52 -6.27 -4.88
C LEU A 210 7.51 -7.12 -6.16
N MET A 211 6.34 -7.30 -6.76
CA MET A 211 6.16 -7.99 -8.04
C MET A 211 5.03 -7.32 -8.82
N ASP A 212 5.32 -6.80 -10.00
CA ASP A 212 4.31 -6.14 -10.83
C ASP A 212 3.11 -7.07 -11.12
N LEU A 213 1.93 -6.47 -11.18
CA LEU A 213 0.66 -7.19 -11.29
C LEU A 213 0.57 -8.02 -12.58
N TYR A 214 1.13 -7.53 -13.67
CA TYR A 214 1.13 -8.24 -14.96
C TYR A 214 1.94 -9.54 -14.88
N SER A 215 3.14 -9.50 -14.29
CA SER A 215 3.97 -10.66 -14.04
C SER A 215 3.29 -11.64 -13.09
N LEU A 216 2.68 -11.16 -12.01
CA LEU A 216 1.95 -11.99 -11.07
C LEU A 216 0.81 -12.77 -11.75
N ILE A 217 0.00 -12.10 -12.60
CA ILE A 217 -1.09 -12.73 -13.35
C ILE A 217 -0.54 -13.79 -14.34
N LYS A 218 0.60 -13.53 -14.95
CA LYS A 218 1.21 -14.50 -15.89
C LYS A 218 1.79 -15.72 -15.19
N ASP A 219 2.41 -15.52 -14.04
CA ASP A 219 3.06 -16.59 -13.29
C ASP A 219 2.05 -17.42 -12.50
N ASN A 220 1.05 -16.77 -11.90
CA ASN A 220 -0.05 -17.41 -11.18
C ASN A 220 -1.35 -16.63 -11.38
N MET A 221 -2.15 -17.04 -12.37
CA MET A 221 -3.41 -16.37 -12.73
C MET A 221 -4.36 -16.22 -11.53
N GLN A 222 -4.50 -17.24 -10.70
CA GLN A 222 -5.45 -17.22 -9.57
C GLN A 222 -5.07 -16.18 -8.53
N ASP A 223 -3.81 -16.16 -8.11
CA ASP A 223 -3.29 -15.20 -7.14
C ASP A 223 -3.28 -13.79 -7.72
N GLY A 224 -2.89 -13.65 -9.00
CA GLY A 224 -2.89 -12.36 -9.68
C GLY A 224 -4.28 -11.76 -9.83
N LEU A 225 -5.30 -12.56 -10.14
CA LEU A 225 -6.70 -12.10 -10.20
C LEU A 225 -7.23 -11.72 -8.82
N PHE A 226 -6.81 -12.44 -7.77
CA PHE A 226 -7.18 -12.07 -6.40
C PHE A 226 -6.59 -10.70 -6.02
N VAL A 227 -5.30 -10.48 -6.27
CA VAL A 227 -4.64 -9.18 -6.01
C VAL A 227 -5.28 -8.07 -6.83
N LEU A 228 -5.52 -8.28 -8.13
CA LEU A 228 -6.20 -7.32 -9.00
C LEU A 228 -7.59 -6.96 -8.47
N ASN A 229 -8.37 -7.95 -8.05
CA ASN A 229 -9.71 -7.70 -7.50
C ASN A 229 -9.66 -6.89 -6.20
N SER A 230 -8.70 -7.18 -5.31
CA SER A 230 -8.49 -6.42 -4.08
C SER A 230 -8.09 -4.96 -4.37
N ILE A 231 -7.24 -4.73 -5.36
CA ILE A 231 -6.90 -3.38 -5.84
C ILE A 231 -8.15 -2.64 -6.34
N ILE A 232 -8.96 -3.28 -7.19
CA ILE A 232 -10.19 -2.69 -7.72
C ILE A 232 -11.15 -2.30 -6.58
N ASN A 233 -11.30 -3.14 -5.58
CA ASN A 233 -12.15 -2.87 -4.42
C ASN A 233 -11.65 -1.67 -3.61
N GLY A 234 -10.33 -1.55 -3.42
CA GLY A 234 -9.71 -0.46 -2.66
C GLY A 234 -9.66 0.88 -3.38
N LEU A 235 -9.87 0.92 -4.70
CA LEU A 235 -9.77 2.17 -5.47
C LEU A 235 -10.80 3.21 -5.01
N GLY A 236 -10.30 4.40 -4.73
CA GLY A 236 -11.08 5.56 -4.32
C GLY A 236 -11.36 5.67 -2.82
N GLU A 237 -11.16 4.61 -2.04
CA GLU A 237 -11.35 4.61 -0.59
C GLU A 237 -10.02 4.40 0.15
N ILE A 238 -9.24 3.43 -0.29
CA ILE A 238 -7.95 3.03 0.30
C ILE A 238 -6.80 3.39 -0.64
N LEU A 239 -6.98 3.12 -1.93
CA LEU A 239 -5.99 3.34 -2.97
C LEU A 239 -6.39 4.54 -3.83
N SER A 240 -5.44 5.44 -4.09
CA SER A 240 -5.66 6.59 -4.96
C SER A 240 -5.77 6.17 -6.43
N LEU A 241 -6.47 6.97 -7.24
CA LEU A 241 -6.51 6.73 -8.68
C LEU A 241 -5.15 6.95 -9.37
N ALA A 242 -4.23 7.70 -8.76
CA ALA A 242 -2.87 7.85 -9.28
C ALA A 242 -2.13 6.51 -9.33
N GLN A 243 -2.38 5.62 -8.37
CA GLN A 243 -1.81 4.27 -8.35
C GLN A 243 -2.26 3.37 -9.51
N VAL A 244 -3.33 3.73 -10.23
CA VAL A 244 -3.70 3.05 -11.50
C VAL A 244 -2.53 3.05 -12.49
N PHE A 245 -1.83 4.19 -12.57
CA PHE A 245 -0.64 4.35 -13.40
C PHE A 245 0.50 3.47 -12.92
N ASP A 246 0.79 3.49 -11.62
CA ASP A 246 1.86 2.69 -11.01
C ASP A 246 1.60 1.18 -11.20
N PHE A 247 0.32 0.77 -11.11
CA PHE A 247 -0.08 -0.64 -11.25
C PHE A 247 -0.32 -1.10 -12.67
N GLN A 248 -0.25 -0.20 -13.66
CA GLN A 248 -0.41 -0.49 -15.09
C GLN A 248 -1.71 -1.26 -15.40
N LEU A 249 -2.82 -0.86 -14.77
CA LEU A 249 -4.10 -1.59 -14.86
C LEU A 249 -4.64 -1.68 -16.28
N TYR A 250 -4.38 -0.68 -17.13
CA TYR A 250 -4.77 -0.74 -18.54
C TYR A 250 -4.14 -1.95 -19.25
N ASP A 251 -2.84 -2.17 -19.09
CA ASP A 251 -2.13 -3.28 -19.73
C ASP A 251 -2.61 -4.63 -19.20
N VAL A 252 -2.89 -4.70 -17.90
CA VAL A 252 -3.45 -5.89 -17.25
C VAL A 252 -4.82 -6.23 -17.82
N PHE A 253 -5.76 -5.29 -17.89
CA PHE A 253 -7.07 -5.52 -18.49
C PHE A 253 -6.97 -5.87 -19.98
N ALA A 254 -6.12 -5.17 -20.74
CA ALA A 254 -5.90 -5.46 -22.15
C ALA A 254 -5.35 -6.89 -22.37
N TYR A 255 -4.50 -7.37 -21.47
CA TYR A 255 -4.00 -8.75 -21.49
C TYR A 255 -5.12 -9.76 -21.21
N LEU A 256 -5.91 -9.56 -20.16
CA LEU A 256 -7.01 -10.44 -19.79
C LEU A 256 -8.06 -10.55 -20.89
N LEU A 257 -8.35 -9.44 -21.58
CA LEU A 257 -9.34 -9.38 -22.66
C LEU A 257 -8.86 -10.02 -23.98
N LYS A 258 -7.56 -10.17 -24.17
CA LYS A 258 -6.98 -10.88 -25.36
C LYS A 258 -7.02 -12.39 -25.21
N GLY A 259 -7.14 -12.89 -23.98
CA GLY A 259 -7.15 -14.32 -23.68
C GLY A 259 -8.55 -14.94 -23.73
N ASN A 260 -8.62 -16.21 -23.33
CA ASN A 260 -9.92 -16.86 -23.07
C ASN A 260 -10.45 -16.37 -21.72
N ILE A 261 -11.63 -15.78 -21.72
CA ILE A 261 -12.27 -15.28 -20.51
C ILE A 261 -12.85 -16.46 -19.73
N SER A 262 -12.23 -16.78 -18.58
CA SER A 262 -12.79 -17.72 -17.59
C SER A 262 -13.84 -17.04 -16.70
N SER A 263 -14.53 -17.80 -15.87
CA SER A 263 -15.48 -17.27 -14.89
C SER A 263 -14.81 -16.30 -13.92
N GLU A 264 -13.60 -16.61 -13.46
CA GLU A 264 -12.84 -15.76 -12.54
C GLU A 264 -12.45 -14.43 -13.21
N ILE A 265 -11.96 -14.48 -14.44
CA ILE A 265 -11.65 -13.26 -15.21
C ILE A 265 -12.94 -12.44 -15.43
N ALA A 266 -14.06 -13.09 -15.76
CA ALA A 266 -15.34 -12.41 -15.98
C ALA A 266 -15.82 -11.68 -14.72
N VAL A 267 -15.66 -12.27 -13.53
CA VAL A 267 -15.99 -11.64 -12.24
C VAL A 267 -15.16 -10.38 -12.01
N VAL A 268 -13.85 -10.46 -12.19
CA VAL A 268 -12.95 -9.31 -12.01
C VAL A 268 -13.27 -8.20 -13.00
N LEU A 269 -13.56 -8.53 -14.26
CA LEU A 269 -13.95 -7.54 -15.27
C LEU A 269 -15.30 -6.89 -14.96
N LEU A 270 -16.28 -7.64 -14.43
CA LEU A 270 -17.57 -7.09 -14.00
C LEU A 270 -17.39 -6.12 -12.85
N ASN A 271 -16.60 -6.48 -11.83
CA ASN A 271 -16.27 -5.61 -10.72
C ASN A 271 -15.54 -4.34 -11.19
N ALA A 272 -14.56 -4.49 -12.08
CA ALA A 272 -13.86 -3.35 -12.67
C ALA A 272 -14.82 -2.42 -13.44
N LYS A 273 -15.74 -2.95 -14.26
CA LYS A 273 -16.75 -2.14 -14.97
C LYS A 273 -17.63 -1.35 -14.00
N GLU A 274 -18.04 -1.94 -12.90
CA GLU A 274 -18.86 -1.28 -11.88
C GLU A 274 -18.04 -0.17 -11.19
N LYS A 275 -16.84 -0.49 -10.67
CA LYS A 275 -16.01 0.46 -9.93
C LYS A 275 -15.55 1.63 -10.79
N PHE A 276 -15.02 1.37 -11.98
CA PHE A 276 -14.61 2.44 -12.91
C PHE A 276 -15.80 3.20 -13.49
N GLY A 277 -16.96 2.56 -13.64
CA GLY A 277 -18.17 3.19 -14.15
C GLY A 277 -18.72 4.33 -13.30
N VAL A 278 -18.54 4.27 -11.98
CA VAL A 278 -19.01 5.32 -11.04
C VAL A 278 -18.01 6.47 -10.87
N ILE A 279 -16.75 6.32 -11.28
CA ILE A 279 -15.75 7.39 -11.23
C ILE A 279 -16.15 8.46 -12.24
N THR A 280 -16.30 9.71 -11.80
CA THR A 280 -16.67 10.86 -12.64
C THR A 280 -15.58 11.91 -12.65
N GLU A 281 -15.60 12.82 -13.62
CA GLU A 281 -14.68 13.96 -13.69
C GLU A 281 -14.82 14.93 -12.49
N ASN A 282 -15.93 14.82 -11.74
CA ASN A 282 -16.19 15.64 -10.56
C ASN A 282 -15.54 15.06 -9.28
N ASP A 283 -14.98 13.86 -9.33
CA ASP A 283 -14.24 13.25 -8.24
C ASP A 283 -12.80 13.78 -8.24
N GLU A 284 -12.65 15.10 -8.29
CA GLU A 284 -11.34 15.80 -8.38
C GLU A 284 -10.37 15.41 -7.27
N TYR A 285 -10.89 15.05 -6.09
CA TYR A 285 -10.07 14.58 -4.96
C TYR A 285 -9.42 13.20 -5.19
N LEU A 286 -9.91 12.43 -6.16
CA LEU A 286 -9.37 11.12 -6.55
C LEU A 286 -8.29 11.25 -7.63
N PHE A 287 -8.24 12.39 -8.33
CA PHE A 287 -7.28 12.65 -9.37
C PHE A 287 -6.18 13.57 -8.80
N ASP A 288 -4.96 13.08 -8.79
CA ASP A 288 -3.81 13.98 -8.71
C ASP A 288 -3.85 14.95 -9.90
N GLU A 289 -3.26 16.13 -9.80
CA GLU A 289 -3.32 17.22 -10.80
C GLU A 289 -2.80 16.85 -12.21
N THR A 290 -2.35 15.60 -12.40
CA THR A 290 -1.79 15.14 -13.66
C THR A 290 -2.89 14.70 -14.65
N ASN A 291 -2.89 15.29 -15.83
CA ASN A 291 -3.77 14.92 -16.94
C ASN A 291 -3.60 13.44 -17.39
N ASP A 292 -2.50 12.81 -17.01
CA ASP A 292 -2.16 11.44 -17.40
C ASP A 292 -3.03 10.40 -16.68
N VAL A 293 -3.28 10.57 -15.38
CA VAL A 293 -4.18 9.69 -14.61
C VAL A 293 -5.61 9.74 -15.18
N LYS A 294 -6.12 10.93 -15.48
CA LYS A 294 -7.46 11.09 -16.09
C LYS A 294 -7.56 10.37 -17.44
N ARG A 295 -6.51 10.48 -18.27
CA ARG A 295 -6.44 9.79 -19.56
C ARG A 295 -6.47 8.28 -19.38
N GLU A 296 -5.65 7.72 -18.49
CA GLU A 296 -5.60 6.27 -18.28
C GLU A 296 -6.91 5.72 -17.73
N VAL A 297 -7.53 6.38 -16.76
CA VAL A 297 -8.85 6.00 -16.25
C VAL A 297 -9.88 5.99 -17.39
N GLN A 298 -9.85 6.97 -18.30
CA GLN A 298 -10.77 7.02 -19.45
C GLN A 298 -10.46 5.92 -20.47
N GLU A 299 -9.20 5.59 -20.70
CA GLU A 299 -8.78 4.48 -21.55
C GLU A 299 -9.22 3.13 -20.98
N ILE A 300 -9.08 2.92 -19.67
CA ILE A 300 -9.59 1.73 -18.96
C ILE A 300 -11.11 1.62 -19.10
N LYS A 301 -11.86 2.71 -18.89
CA LYS A 301 -13.32 2.72 -19.08
C LYS A 301 -13.69 2.30 -20.50
N THR A 302 -13.05 2.90 -21.48
CA THR A 302 -13.30 2.61 -22.90
C THR A 302 -13.01 1.15 -23.21
N LEU A 303 -11.92 0.61 -22.67
CA LEU A 303 -11.54 -0.79 -22.83
C LEU A 303 -12.57 -1.73 -22.19
N LEU A 304 -12.97 -1.46 -20.96
CA LEU A 304 -13.99 -2.24 -20.24
C LEU A 304 -15.36 -2.15 -20.92
N ASP A 305 -15.73 -1.00 -21.49
CA ASP A 305 -17.00 -0.80 -22.19
C ASP A 305 -17.07 -1.55 -23.54
N SER A 306 -15.91 -1.87 -24.12
CA SER A 306 -15.84 -2.72 -25.31
C SER A 306 -16.38 -4.14 -25.07
N VAL A 307 -16.46 -4.56 -23.81
CA VAL A 307 -16.91 -5.92 -23.42
C VAL A 307 -18.39 -5.87 -23.02
N ASN A 308 -19.18 -6.71 -23.65
CA ASN A 308 -20.60 -6.84 -23.35
C ASN A 308 -20.80 -7.46 -21.96
N LYS A 309 -21.51 -6.74 -21.07
CA LYS A 309 -21.81 -7.16 -19.69
C LYS A 309 -22.57 -8.50 -19.65
N ASP A 310 -23.54 -8.72 -20.53
CA ASP A 310 -24.35 -9.95 -20.56
C ASP A 310 -23.49 -11.18 -20.93
N ASN A 311 -22.48 -10.98 -21.79
CA ASN A 311 -21.52 -12.03 -22.10
C ASN A 311 -20.70 -12.42 -20.88
N LEU A 312 -20.19 -11.43 -20.11
CA LEU A 312 -19.45 -11.70 -18.87
C LEU A 312 -20.33 -12.43 -17.85
N ILE A 313 -21.57 -11.98 -17.66
CA ILE A 313 -22.57 -12.67 -16.80
C ILE A 313 -22.78 -14.11 -17.24
N SER A 314 -22.89 -14.35 -18.55
CA SER A 314 -23.03 -15.70 -19.09
C SER A 314 -21.83 -16.60 -18.79
N PHE A 315 -20.60 -16.06 -18.82
CA PHE A 315 -19.39 -16.82 -18.45
C PHE A 315 -19.43 -17.20 -16.97
N VAL A 316 -19.69 -16.26 -16.09
CA VAL A 316 -19.81 -16.50 -14.63
C VAL A 316 -20.87 -17.59 -14.35
N SER A 317 -22.03 -17.50 -15.01
CA SER A 317 -23.15 -18.43 -14.77
C SER A 317 -22.87 -19.86 -15.28
N LYS A 318 -22.03 -20.05 -16.30
CA LYS A 318 -21.75 -21.35 -16.88
C LYS A 318 -20.68 -22.16 -16.16
N GLU A 319 -19.69 -21.46 -15.58
CA GLU A 319 -18.48 -22.10 -15.09
C GLU A 319 -18.29 -21.92 -13.57
N LEU A 320 -19.37 -21.62 -12.82
CA LEU A 320 -19.33 -21.49 -11.37
C LEU A 320 -18.68 -22.73 -10.74
N ARG A 321 -17.40 -22.62 -10.44
CA ARG A 321 -16.69 -23.58 -9.61
C ARG A 321 -17.02 -23.30 -8.14
N GLU A 322 -17.50 -24.33 -7.47
CA GLU A 322 -17.99 -24.26 -6.09
C GLU A 322 -16.95 -23.81 -5.06
N ASP A 323 -15.66 -23.91 -5.39
CA ASP A 323 -14.54 -23.60 -4.50
C ASP A 323 -13.90 -22.22 -4.79
N SER A 324 -14.46 -21.42 -5.68
CA SER A 324 -13.85 -20.14 -6.06
C SER A 324 -14.05 -19.08 -4.99
N LEU A 325 -12.95 -18.55 -4.45
CA LEU A 325 -12.94 -17.36 -3.59
C LEU A 325 -13.65 -16.17 -4.27
N PHE A 326 -13.57 -16.07 -5.60
CA PHE A 326 -14.22 -15.05 -6.41
C PHE A 326 -15.73 -15.11 -6.38
N VAL A 327 -16.34 -16.28 -6.17
CA VAL A 327 -17.80 -16.41 -6.05
C VAL A 327 -18.29 -15.58 -4.87
N PHE A 328 -17.61 -15.66 -3.73
CA PHE A 328 -17.97 -14.87 -2.54
C PHE A 328 -17.75 -13.38 -2.78
N THR A 329 -16.63 -13.01 -3.40
CA THR A 329 -16.32 -11.63 -3.72
C THR A 329 -17.33 -11.06 -4.72
N ALA A 330 -17.66 -11.81 -5.78
CA ALA A 330 -18.68 -11.40 -6.74
C ALA A 330 -20.06 -11.19 -6.09
N LEU A 331 -20.43 -12.06 -5.14
CA LEU A 331 -21.69 -11.94 -4.41
C LEU A 331 -21.74 -10.71 -3.52
N ASP A 332 -20.62 -10.33 -2.89
CA ASP A 332 -20.59 -9.18 -2.00
C ASP A 332 -20.66 -7.84 -2.75
N PHE A 333 -20.11 -7.78 -3.97
CA PHE A 333 -20.06 -6.54 -4.77
C PHE A 333 -21.12 -6.48 -5.89
N SER A 334 -21.76 -7.59 -6.22
CA SER A 334 -22.77 -7.61 -7.28
C SER A 334 -24.15 -7.19 -6.77
N ASN A 335 -24.70 -6.14 -7.35
CA ASN A 335 -26.14 -5.84 -7.29
C ASN A 335 -26.91 -6.50 -8.46
N ASP A 336 -26.23 -7.34 -9.26
CA ASP A 336 -26.85 -8.01 -10.40
C ASP A 336 -27.62 -9.25 -9.95
N THR A 337 -28.95 -9.07 -9.84
CA THR A 337 -29.87 -10.13 -9.40
C THR A 337 -29.85 -11.36 -10.29
N VAL A 338 -29.45 -11.25 -11.57
CA VAL A 338 -29.39 -12.41 -12.50
C VAL A 338 -28.23 -13.31 -12.12
N ILE A 339 -27.04 -12.74 -11.87
CA ILE A 339 -25.87 -13.52 -11.42
C ILE A 339 -26.19 -14.21 -10.11
N ILE A 340 -26.69 -13.45 -9.13
CA ILE A 340 -26.98 -13.96 -7.79
C ILE A 340 -28.03 -15.08 -7.83
N ARG A 341 -29.11 -14.93 -8.63
CA ARG A 341 -30.12 -15.96 -8.78
C ARG A 341 -29.61 -17.24 -9.44
N ASN A 342 -28.70 -17.12 -10.40
CA ASN A 342 -28.09 -18.30 -11.03
C ASN A 342 -27.29 -19.13 -10.01
N MET A 343 -26.73 -18.51 -8.98
CA MET A 343 -26.01 -19.20 -7.90
C MET A 343 -26.91 -20.01 -6.98
N LEU A 344 -28.23 -19.69 -6.88
CA LEU A 344 -29.19 -20.46 -6.07
C LEU A 344 -29.38 -21.87 -6.60
N ALA A 345 -29.13 -22.12 -7.88
CA ALA A 345 -29.26 -23.45 -8.52
C ALA A 345 -27.96 -24.27 -8.44
N GLY A 346 -26.91 -23.78 -7.78
CA GLY A 346 -25.64 -24.47 -7.60
C GLY A 346 -25.71 -25.62 -6.60
N SER A 347 -24.62 -26.38 -6.47
CA SER A 347 -24.51 -27.50 -5.51
C SER A 347 -23.84 -27.09 -4.18
N ASN A 348 -23.16 -25.95 -4.14
CA ASN A 348 -22.50 -25.47 -2.92
C ASN A 348 -23.46 -24.73 -1.99
N GLN A 349 -23.74 -25.35 -0.84
CA GLN A 349 -24.72 -24.86 0.13
C GLN A 349 -24.31 -23.50 0.73
N THR A 350 -23.01 -23.25 0.92
CA THR A 350 -22.50 -21.97 1.43
C THR A 350 -22.70 -20.84 0.43
N VAL A 351 -22.47 -21.10 -0.84
CA VAL A 351 -22.73 -20.16 -1.95
C VAL A 351 -24.22 -19.83 -2.03
N ILE A 352 -25.09 -20.82 -1.90
CA ILE A 352 -26.54 -20.62 -1.91
C ILE A 352 -26.99 -19.73 -0.75
N LEU A 353 -26.49 -19.97 0.47
CA LEU A 353 -26.81 -19.12 1.62
C LEU A 353 -26.33 -17.69 1.42
N LYS A 354 -25.10 -17.50 0.92
CA LYS A 354 -24.55 -16.17 0.64
C LYS A 354 -25.37 -15.44 -0.44
N ALA A 355 -25.76 -16.15 -1.50
CA ALA A 355 -26.61 -15.58 -2.54
C ALA A 355 -27.96 -15.10 -1.99
N LEU A 356 -28.61 -15.87 -1.11
CA LEU A 356 -29.86 -15.45 -0.45
C LEU A 356 -29.62 -14.25 0.49
N GLU A 357 -28.52 -14.22 1.24
CA GLU A 357 -28.15 -13.10 2.10
C GLU A 357 -28.02 -11.81 1.28
N VAL A 358 -27.30 -11.87 0.14
CA VAL A 358 -27.13 -10.73 -0.76
C VAL A 358 -28.46 -10.30 -1.36
N LEU A 359 -29.29 -11.23 -1.85
CA LEU A 359 -30.64 -10.91 -2.33
C LEU A 359 -31.49 -10.23 -1.27
N LYS A 360 -31.43 -10.69 -0.02
CA LYS A 360 -32.13 -10.08 1.12
C LYS A 360 -31.63 -8.66 1.40
N ARG A 361 -30.32 -8.43 1.32
CA ARG A 361 -29.71 -7.10 1.50
C ARG A 361 -30.22 -6.09 0.48
N ILE A 362 -30.41 -6.51 -0.77
CA ILE A 362 -30.93 -5.67 -1.84
C ILE A 362 -32.48 -5.72 -1.96
N ASP A 363 -33.14 -6.32 -0.98
CA ASP A 363 -34.60 -6.41 -0.84
C ASP A 363 -35.34 -7.05 -2.03
N THR A 364 -34.76 -8.09 -2.63
CA THR A 364 -35.28 -8.73 -3.85
C THR A 364 -35.55 -10.24 -3.72
N VAL A 365 -35.46 -10.83 -2.53
CA VAL A 365 -35.75 -12.28 -2.32
C VAL A 365 -37.20 -12.59 -2.64
N THR A 366 -37.43 -13.44 -3.65
CA THR A 366 -38.76 -13.90 -4.04
C THR A 366 -39.02 -15.30 -3.48
N GLN A 367 -40.30 -15.72 -3.49
CA GLN A 367 -40.69 -17.09 -3.14
C GLN A 367 -40.04 -18.12 -4.07
N GLN A 368 -39.87 -17.77 -5.36
CA GLN A 368 -39.20 -18.61 -6.34
C GLN A 368 -37.72 -18.81 -6.02
N ASP A 369 -37.04 -17.76 -5.56
CA ASP A 369 -35.62 -17.84 -5.15
C ASP A 369 -35.44 -18.84 -4.00
N LYS A 370 -36.33 -18.81 -3.00
CA LYS A 370 -36.35 -19.76 -1.89
C LYS A 370 -36.61 -21.20 -2.36
N GLU A 371 -37.54 -21.40 -3.28
CA GLU A 371 -37.86 -22.73 -3.82
C GLU A 371 -36.66 -23.31 -4.60
N ILE A 372 -35.97 -22.51 -5.42
CA ILE A 372 -34.74 -22.93 -6.14
C ILE A 372 -33.69 -23.34 -5.12
N ALA A 373 -33.42 -22.49 -4.12
CA ALA A 373 -32.43 -22.77 -3.09
C ALA A 373 -32.75 -24.03 -2.28
N LEU A 374 -34.00 -24.21 -1.86
CA LEU A 374 -34.45 -25.41 -1.12
C LEU A 374 -34.27 -26.69 -1.92
N ASN A 375 -34.50 -26.65 -3.24
CA ASN A 375 -34.34 -27.80 -4.11
C ASN A 375 -32.85 -28.13 -4.36
N SER A 376 -31.99 -27.16 -4.23
CA SER A 376 -30.51 -27.29 -4.47
C SER A 376 -29.75 -27.75 -3.22
N VAL A 377 -30.38 -27.72 -2.03
CA VAL A 377 -29.74 -28.05 -0.74
C VAL A 377 -30.26 -29.37 -0.23
N SER A 378 -29.31 -30.21 0.29
CA SER A 378 -29.67 -31.50 0.91
C SER A 378 -29.77 -31.45 2.44
N ASP A 379 -29.02 -30.54 3.09
CA ASP A 379 -28.97 -30.41 4.57
C ASP A 379 -30.24 -29.75 5.13
N GLU A 380 -30.92 -30.43 6.04
CA GLU A 380 -32.17 -29.94 6.65
C GLU A 380 -31.94 -28.73 7.58
N ASN A 381 -30.77 -28.57 8.20
CA ASN A 381 -30.45 -27.36 8.99
C ASN A 381 -30.38 -26.13 8.08
N ILE A 382 -29.74 -26.29 6.93
CA ILE A 382 -29.63 -25.22 5.94
C ILE A 382 -30.99 -24.92 5.33
N LYS A 383 -31.79 -25.93 5.02
CA LYS A 383 -33.19 -25.72 4.58
C LYS A 383 -34.00 -24.95 5.60
N SER A 384 -33.80 -25.21 6.90
CA SER A 384 -34.48 -24.47 7.98
C SER A 384 -34.08 -22.97 7.95
N ILE A 385 -32.77 -22.68 7.73
CA ILE A 385 -32.28 -21.30 7.58
C ILE A 385 -32.90 -20.62 6.34
N ILE A 386 -32.95 -21.32 5.21
CA ILE A 386 -33.54 -20.78 3.96
C ILE A 386 -35.02 -20.46 4.15
N ARG A 387 -35.78 -21.30 4.86
CA ARG A 387 -37.21 -21.05 5.17
C ARG A 387 -37.40 -19.82 6.06
N ALA A 388 -36.40 -19.50 6.91
CA ALA A 388 -36.44 -18.36 7.83
C ALA A 388 -36.03 -17.02 7.18
N ILE A 389 -35.31 -17.04 6.07
CA ILE A 389 -34.97 -15.85 5.29
C ILE A 389 -36.21 -15.27 4.64
#